data_a3d56ae1ae556e08af9732cf3000f3aa
#
_entry.id   a3d56ae1ae556e08af9732cf3000f3aa
#
_cell.length_a   1.000
_cell.length_b   1.000
_cell.length_c   1.000
_cell.angle_alpha   90.00
_cell.angle_beta   90.00
_cell.angle_gamma   90.00
#
_symmetry.space_group_name_H-M   'P 1'
#
loop_
_entity.id
_entity.type
_entity.pdbx_description
1 polymer ?
#
loop_
_entity_poly.entity_id
_entity_poly.type
_entity_poly.pdbx_seq_one_letter_code
_entity_poly.pdbx_strand_id
1 'polypeptide(L)'
;MTTRSKLGRFLFGLAVLFVISSAAVAQPGSGTVKRLALKSTVLGEERVVLVRTPVGYETNTLKYPVLYMTDGDAHMAHTAGTIEFLVQNGRIADLIVVGVTNTDRTRDLTPAKSTNKNAAGELQNPTAGGADNFLKFFETELMPAIEKDYRVQPYRILAGHSLGGLFAIHAMISKPGLFNSYIAVSPSLQWENREALKRAEDFLKNQKEMKVTLYASIGDEPGAIGESFDALRDALSKTNIKDFAWQAQRMDDEDHGSVVLRSHYFGLRKIYEDWRAPRDPQSGAFAGGLKGVDAHYKKLSERFGYSVPTPENLINQLGYQLLGRGQADEAIEVFKTNVERYPASANVYDSLAEAYERGGKIDLAEPLYDRAQILGKQNNDPNFAIYKANYERVHAKLKETQATKKQ
;
A
#
# COMPACT_ATOMS: atom_id res chain seq x y z
N MET A 1 -79.17 3.15 -50.97
CA MET A 1 -78.45 4.06 -50.00
C MET A 1 -77.78 3.20 -49.01
N THR A 2 -76.49 2.99 -49.16
CA THR A 2 -75.65 2.03 -48.45
C THR A 2 -74.76 2.78 -47.43
N THR A 3 -74.97 2.49 -46.18
CA THR A 3 -74.06 2.95 -45.09
C THR A 3 -73.14 1.83 -44.68
N ARG A 4 -71.82 1.97 -44.99
CA ARG A 4 -70.74 1.09 -44.50
C ARG A 4 -70.29 1.50 -43.09
N SER A 5 -70.42 0.60 -42.12
CA SER A 5 -69.85 0.70 -40.80
C SER A 5 -68.33 0.33 -40.88
N LYS A 6 -67.47 1.23 -40.39
CA LYS A 6 -66.06 0.95 -40.19
C LYS A 6 -65.84 0.40 -38.80
N LEU A 7 -65.43 -0.86 -38.71
CA LEU A 7 -64.97 -1.53 -37.48
C LEU A 7 -63.52 -1.12 -37.19
N GLY A 8 -63.29 -0.31 -36.17
CA GLY A 8 -61.95 0.03 -35.72
C GLY A 8 -61.34 -1.10 -34.87
N ARG A 9 -60.26 -1.66 -35.34
CA ARG A 9 -59.41 -2.58 -34.57
C ARG A 9 -58.52 -1.78 -33.63
N PHE A 10 -58.75 -1.87 -32.34
CA PHE A 10 -57.82 -1.45 -31.30
C PHE A 10 -56.74 -2.54 -31.12
N LEU A 11 -55.52 -2.24 -31.54
CA LEU A 11 -54.34 -3.01 -31.17
C LEU A 11 -53.85 -2.55 -29.83
N PHE A 12 -54.04 -3.36 -28.80
CA PHE A 12 -53.39 -3.22 -27.52
C PHE A 12 -51.92 -3.64 -27.66
N GLY A 13 -50.99 -2.68 -27.75
CA GLY A 13 -49.56 -2.93 -27.71
C GLY A 13 -49.18 -3.21 -26.26
N LEU A 14 -48.83 -4.46 -25.97
CA LEU A 14 -48.23 -4.87 -24.66
C LEU A 14 -46.77 -4.39 -24.71
N ALA A 15 -46.47 -3.26 -23.99
CA ALA A 15 -45.10 -2.82 -23.76
C ALA A 15 -44.50 -3.72 -22.69
N VAL A 16 -43.67 -4.67 -23.09
CA VAL A 16 -42.80 -5.45 -22.19
C VAL A 16 -41.66 -4.54 -21.77
N LEU A 17 -41.75 -4.01 -20.55
CA LEU A 17 -40.63 -3.33 -19.90
C LEU A 17 -39.57 -4.40 -19.58
N PHE A 18 -38.48 -4.43 -20.35
CA PHE A 18 -37.25 -5.09 -19.94
C PHE A 18 -36.59 -4.26 -18.85
N VAL A 19 -36.77 -4.65 -17.60
CA VAL A 19 -35.93 -4.17 -16.50
C VAL A 19 -34.57 -4.86 -16.68
N ILE A 20 -33.63 -4.17 -17.33
CA ILE A 20 -32.22 -4.56 -17.31
C ILE A 20 -31.73 -4.28 -15.89
N SER A 21 -31.80 -5.29 -15.02
CA SER A 21 -31.05 -5.32 -13.78
C SER A 21 -29.57 -5.38 -14.16
N SER A 22 -28.92 -4.22 -14.22
CA SER A 22 -27.45 -4.16 -14.25
C SER A 22 -26.98 -4.68 -12.89
N ALA A 23 -26.72 -5.98 -12.80
CA ALA A 23 -25.85 -6.50 -11.76
C ALA A 23 -24.52 -5.76 -11.92
N ALA A 24 -24.23 -4.85 -11.01
CA ALA A 24 -22.89 -4.29 -10.88
C ALA A 24 -21.97 -5.48 -10.64
N VAL A 25 -21.24 -5.89 -11.68
CA VAL A 25 -20.12 -6.81 -11.52
C VAL A 25 -19.14 -6.05 -10.66
N ALA A 26 -19.13 -6.35 -9.35
CA ALA A 26 -18.07 -5.88 -8.47
C ALA A 26 -16.77 -6.33 -9.10
N GLN A 27 -15.97 -5.40 -9.61
CA GLN A 27 -14.63 -5.73 -10.08
C GLN A 27 -13.88 -6.30 -8.87
N PRO A 28 -13.35 -7.53 -8.95
CA PRO A 28 -12.51 -8.05 -7.89
C PRO A 28 -11.27 -7.17 -7.85
N GLY A 29 -11.10 -6.37 -6.79
CA GLY A 29 -9.82 -5.71 -6.64
C GLY A 29 -9.76 -4.31 -6.01
N SER A 30 -10.84 -3.60 -5.72
CA SER A 30 -10.71 -2.34 -4.97
C SER A 30 -10.88 -2.59 -3.48
N GLY A 31 -9.88 -2.15 -2.69
CA GLY A 31 -10.01 -2.16 -1.23
C GLY A 31 -11.24 -1.37 -0.77
N THR A 32 -11.84 -1.78 0.34
CA THR A 32 -13.04 -1.13 0.87
C THR A 32 -12.69 0.18 1.59
N VAL A 33 -13.38 1.26 1.26
CA VAL A 33 -13.29 2.53 2.01
C VAL A 33 -14.46 2.65 2.95
N LYS A 34 -14.18 2.73 4.26
CA LYS A 34 -15.17 2.96 5.33
C LYS A 34 -15.03 4.40 5.84
N ARG A 35 -16.15 4.99 6.22
CA ARG A 35 -16.21 6.31 6.86
C ARG A 35 -16.38 6.13 8.36
N LEU A 36 -15.47 6.72 9.15
CA LEU A 36 -15.55 6.74 10.61
C LEU A 36 -15.79 8.17 11.08
N ALA A 37 -16.64 8.33 12.09
CA ALA A 37 -16.81 9.58 12.82
C ALA A 37 -16.15 9.43 14.21
N LEU A 38 -15.20 10.31 14.52
CA LEU A 38 -14.47 10.34 15.77
C LEU A 38 -14.81 11.64 16.53
N LYS A 39 -15.36 11.53 17.71
CA LYS A 39 -15.50 12.68 18.61
C LYS A 39 -14.16 12.98 19.23
N SER A 40 -13.56 14.10 18.83
CA SER A 40 -12.28 14.54 19.34
C SER A 40 -12.45 15.44 20.55
N THR A 41 -11.87 15.07 21.67
CA THR A 41 -11.76 15.91 22.86
C THR A 41 -10.67 16.97 22.67
N VAL A 42 -9.58 16.60 21.98
CA VAL A 42 -8.46 17.51 21.71
C VAL A 42 -8.88 18.68 20.81
N LEU A 43 -9.69 18.38 19.78
CA LEU A 43 -10.15 19.39 18.81
C LEU A 43 -11.50 20.03 19.18
N GLY A 44 -12.25 19.41 20.12
CA GLY A 44 -13.57 19.88 20.54
C GLY A 44 -14.66 19.70 19.48
N GLU A 45 -14.47 18.80 18.52
CA GLU A 45 -15.38 18.58 17.39
C GLU A 45 -15.43 17.11 16.94
N GLU A 46 -16.38 16.78 16.09
CA GLU A 46 -16.41 15.49 15.40
C GLU A 46 -15.53 15.55 14.14
N ARG A 47 -14.66 14.56 13.99
CA ARG A 47 -13.79 14.40 12.81
C ARG A 47 -14.20 13.20 11.99
N VAL A 48 -14.35 13.41 10.71
CA VAL A 48 -14.57 12.33 9.76
C VAL A 48 -13.25 11.82 9.23
N VAL A 49 -13.11 10.51 9.23
CA VAL A 49 -11.92 9.82 8.74
C VAL A 49 -12.34 8.75 7.74
N LEU A 50 -11.68 8.70 6.62
CA LEU A 50 -11.85 7.67 5.60
C LEU A 50 -10.78 6.59 5.81
N VAL A 51 -11.19 5.34 5.97
CA VAL A 51 -10.26 4.21 6.15
C VAL A 51 -10.40 3.25 4.99
N ARG A 52 -9.35 3.13 4.18
CA ARG A 52 -9.24 2.12 3.13
C ARG A 52 -8.44 0.93 3.66
N THR A 53 -9.04 -0.25 3.64
CA THR A 53 -8.36 -1.51 3.94
C THR A 53 -7.87 -2.19 2.65
N PRO A 54 -6.78 -2.98 2.72
CA PRO A 54 -6.28 -3.76 1.59
C PRO A 54 -7.31 -4.72 0.97
N VAL A 55 -7.07 -5.10 -0.28
CA VAL A 55 -7.82 -6.19 -0.93
C VAL A 55 -7.62 -7.48 -0.13
N GLY A 56 -8.70 -8.20 0.15
CA GLY A 56 -8.64 -9.45 0.94
C GLY A 56 -8.46 -9.24 2.44
N TYR A 57 -8.51 -8.00 2.95
CA TYR A 57 -8.39 -7.73 4.39
C TYR A 57 -9.35 -8.56 5.23
N GLU A 58 -10.62 -8.71 4.83
CA GLU A 58 -11.64 -9.44 5.61
C GLU A 58 -11.43 -10.97 5.59
N THR A 59 -10.62 -11.50 4.65
CA THR A 59 -10.41 -12.94 4.47
C THR A 59 -9.05 -13.44 4.94
N ASN A 60 -8.18 -12.54 5.45
CA ASN A 60 -6.87 -12.89 5.97
C ASN A 60 -6.67 -12.35 7.40
N THR A 61 -5.56 -12.74 8.05
CA THR A 61 -5.19 -12.33 9.41
C THR A 61 -3.97 -11.42 9.46
N LEU A 62 -3.54 -10.92 8.30
CA LEU A 62 -2.33 -10.10 8.19
C LEU A 62 -2.50 -8.73 8.85
N LYS A 63 -1.38 -8.19 9.34
CA LYS A 63 -1.26 -6.83 9.84
C LYS A 63 -0.58 -5.94 8.81
N TYR A 64 -0.96 -4.66 8.76
CA TYR A 64 -0.55 -3.75 7.70
C TYR A 64 0.04 -2.45 8.26
N PRO A 65 1.11 -1.89 7.65
CA PRO A 65 1.53 -0.52 7.91
C PRO A 65 0.40 0.46 7.60
N VAL A 66 0.44 1.65 8.20
CA VAL A 66 -0.62 2.65 8.04
C VAL A 66 -0.08 3.91 7.38
N LEU A 67 -0.70 4.31 6.28
CA LEU A 67 -0.53 5.63 5.68
C LEU A 67 -1.62 6.56 6.22
N TYR A 68 -1.26 7.52 7.04
CA TYR A 68 -2.10 8.63 7.45
C TYR A 68 -1.94 9.77 6.44
N MET A 69 -3.04 10.43 6.10
CA MET A 69 -3.07 11.46 5.07
C MET A 69 -3.98 12.59 5.46
N THR A 70 -3.52 13.83 5.33
CA THR A 70 -4.39 15.03 5.37
C THR A 70 -5.17 15.13 4.06
N ASP A 71 -6.21 15.96 4.04
CA ASP A 71 -7.04 16.17 2.85
C ASP A 71 -7.60 14.85 2.28
N GLY A 72 -8.07 13.96 3.18
CA GLY A 72 -8.53 12.62 2.82
C GLY A 72 -9.69 12.60 1.83
N ASP A 73 -10.54 13.61 1.86
CA ASP A 73 -11.63 13.84 0.92
C ASP A 73 -11.15 14.11 -0.51
N ALA A 74 -10.04 14.82 -0.67
CA ALA A 74 -9.46 15.13 -1.98
C ALA A 74 -8.56 14.00 -2.53
N HIS A 75 -7.81 13.33 -1.66
CA HIS A 75 -6.68 12.50 -2.11
C HIS A 75 -6.88 10.98 -1.96
N MET A 76 -7.92 10.51 -1.26
CA MET A 76 -8.13 9.07 -1.01
C MET A 76 -8.17 8.24 -2.29
N ALA A 77 -8.91 8.67 -3.29
CA ALA A 77 -9.15 7.84 -4.49
C ALA A 77 -7.87 7.52 -5.27
N HIS A 78 -7.09 8.54 -5.63
CA HIS A 78 -5.86 8.33 -6.40
C HIS A 78 -4.73 7.72 -5.56
N THR A 79 -4.69 7.98 -4.25
CA THR A 79 -3.71 7.35 -3.35
C THR A 79 -3.98 5.87 -3.21
N ALA A 80 -5.24 5.47 -3.01
CA ALA A 80 -5.65 4.07 -2.95
C ALA A 80 -5.30 3.33 -4.25
N GLY A 81 -5.62 3.90 -5.42
CA GLY A 81 -5.26 3.34 -6.72
C GLY A 81 -3.76 3.22 -6.95
N THR A 82 -2.98 4.22 -6.51
CA THR A 82 -1.51 4.20 -6.59
C THR A 82 -0.93 3.06 -5.72
N ILE A 83 -1.42 2.89 -4.50
CA ILE A 83 -0.98 1.82 -3.59
C ILE A 83 -1.31 0.47 -4.22
N GLU A 84 -2.55 0.27 -4.68
CA GLU A 84 -2.97 -0.99 -5.31
C GLU A 84 -2.09 -1.35 -6.50
N PHE A 85 -1.83 -0.39 -7.40
CA PHE A 85 -0.93 -0.58 -8.52
C PHE A 85 0.49 -0.98 -8.09
N LEU A 86 1.06 -0.30 -7.09
CA LEU A 86 2.41 -0.59 -6.60
C LEU A 86 2.49 -1.95 -5.90
N VAL A 87 1.46 -2.34 -5.14
CA VAL A 87 1.37 -3.64 -4.46
C VAL A 87 1.26 -4.78 -5.48
N GLN A 88 0.36 -4.67 -6.45
CA GLN A 88 0.20 -5.68 -7.52
C GLN A 88 1.49 -5.90 -8.31
N ASN A 89 2.31 -4.85 -8.44
CA ASN A 89 3.62 -4.92 -9.07
C ASN A 89 4.76 -5.29 -8.09
N GLY A 90 4.45 -5.64 -6.83
CA GLY A 90 5.43 -6.02 -5.81
C GLY A 90 6.45 -4.92 -5.49
N ARG A 91 6.05 -3.65 -5.54
CA ARG A 91 6.94 -2.50 -5.31
C ARG A 91 6.92 -2.01 -3.88
N ILE A 92 5.84 -2.23 -3.17
CA ILE A 92 5.63 -1.85 -1.77
C ILE A 92 4.87 -2.93 -1.01
N ALA A 93 4.86 -2.87 0.31
CA ALA A 93 3.89 -3.58 1.13
C ALA A 93 2.48 -3.02 0.90
N ASP A 94 1.45 -3.84 1.13
CA ASP A 94 0.08 -3.31 1.18
C ASP A 94 -0.14 -2.49 2.46
N LEU A 95 -1.03 -1.52 2.40
CA LEU A 95 -1.20 -0.48 3.41
C LEU A 95 -2.68 -0.28 3.76
N ILE A 96 -2.96 -0.04 5.04
CA ILE A 96 -4.18 0.66 5.43
C ILE A 96 -3.96 2.15 5.17
N VAL A 97 -4.93 2.80 4.52
CA VAL A 97 -4.90 4.26 4.31
C VAL A 97 -5.93 4.92 5.20
N VAL A 98 -5.52 5.91 5.95
CA VAL A 98 -6.35 6.70 6.88
C VAL A 98 -6.32 8.16 6.44
N GLY A 99 -7.34 8.59 5.72
CA GLY A 99 -7.48 9.96 5.24
C GLY A 99 -8.34 10.79 6.17
N VAL A 100 -7.76 11.82 6.80
CA VAL A 100 -8.50 12.76 7.63
C VAL A 100 -9.12 13.83 6.74
N THR A 101 -10.46 13.97 6.80
CA THR A 101 -11.17 15.00 6.04
C THR A 101 -11.07 16.37 6.73
N ASN A 102 -11.23 17.42 5.95
CA ASN A 102 -11.11 18.77 6.49
C ASN A 102 -12.38 19.25 7.20
N THR A 103 -12.20 19.98 8.30
CA THR A 103 -13.19 20.88 8.93
C THR A 103 -12.67 22.31 8.84
N ASP A 104 -11.70 22.69 9.63
CA ASP A 104 -10.96 23.94 9.48
C ASP A 104 -9.51 23.62 9.06
N ARG A 105 -9.29 23.54 7.74
CA ARG A 105 -8.01 23.14 7.15
C ARG A 105 -6.86 24.06 7.55
N THR A 106 -7.11 25.37 7.60
CA THR A 106 -6.06 26.33 7.93
C THR A 106 -5.66 26.25 9.40
N ARG A 107 -6.65 26.12 10.31
CA ARG A 107 -6.39 25.88 11.74
C ARG A 107 -5.50 24.67 11.93
N ASP A 108 -5.93 23.54 11.36
CA ASP A 108 -5.35 22.22 11.65
C ASP A 108 -3.94 22.01 11.07
N LEU A 109 -3.66 22.62 9.91
CA LEU A 109 -2.44 22.33 9.16
C LEU A 109 -1.34 23.40 9.28
N THR A 110 -1.61 24.51 9.98
CA THR A 110 -0.61 25.58 10.14
C THR A 110 -0.02 25.62 11.56
N PRO A 111 1.32 25.62 11.69
CA PRO A 111 1.98 25.63 13.00
C PRO A 111 2.01 27.03 13.65
N ALA A 112 1.98 28.09 12.84
CA ALA A 112 2.01 29.48 13.32
C ALA A 112 0.70 30.19 13.06
N LYS A 113 0.31 31.06 14.02
CA LYS A 113 -0.83 31.97 13.86
C LYS A 113 -0.57 32.91 12.69
N SER A 114 -1.62 33.23 11.92
CA SER A 114 -1.50 34.19 10.85
C SER A 114 -1.34 35.61 11.40
N THR A 115 -0.40 36.35 10.81
CA THR A 115 -0.21 37.77 11.06
C THR A 115 -0.67 38.62 9.87
N ASN A 116 -1.00 37.97 8.75
CA ASN A 116 -1.41 38.66 7.53
C ASN A 116 -2.82 39.26 7.66
N LYS A 117 -2.94 40.53 7.29
CA LYS A 117 -4.19 41.28 7.34
C LYS A 117 -4.68 41.62 5.95
N ASN A 118 -6.01 41.69 5.79
CA ASN A 118 -6.66 42.19 4.60
C ASN A 118 -6.64 43.74 4.58
N ALA A 119 -7.17 44.34 3.53
CA ALA A 119 -7.24 45.80 3.37
C ALA A 119 -8.07 46.49 4.48
N ALA A 120 -8.99 45.79 5.16
CA ALA A 120 -9.76 46.26 6.29
C ALA A 120 -9.02 46.12 7.64
N GLY A 121 -7.80 45.57 7.66
CA GLY A 121 -7.01 45.36 8.86
C GLY A 121 -7.36 44.10 9.64
N GLU A 122 -8.23 43.24 9.12
CA GLU A 122 -8.64 41.96 9.74
C GLU A 122 -7.67 40.83 9.35
N LEU A 123 -7.47 39.87 10.25
CA LEU A 123 -6.65 38.71 9.93
C LEU A 123 -7.26 37.88 8.79
N GLN A 124 -6.47 37.57 7.78
CA GLN A 124 -6.92 36.75 6.64
C GLN A 124 -7.21 35.30 7.03
N ASN A 125 -6.48 34.78 8.02
CA ASN A 125 -6.60 33.40 8.51
C ASN A 125 -6.66 33.40 10.06
N PRO A 126 -7.79 33.81 10.66
CA PRO A 126 -7.89 34.03 12.11
C PRO A 126 -7.79 32.74 12.93
N THR A 127 -8.09 31.58 12.33
CA THR A 127 -8.05 30.27 12.98
C THR A 127 -6.68 29.59 12.92
N ALA A 128 -5.74 30.09 12.14
CA ALA A 128 -4.42 29.50 11.94
C ALA A 128 -3.65 29.25 13.26
N GLY A 129 -2.75 28.26 13.26
CA GLY A 129 -1.85 27.96 14.36
C GLY A 129 -2.29 26.80 15.27
N GLY A 130 -3.11 25.90 14.78
CA GLY A 130 -3.61 24.74 15.53
C GLY A 130 -2.91 23.42 15.24
N ALA A 131 -1.81 23.41 14.47
CA ALA A 131 -1.14 22.17 14.05
C ALA A 131 -0.64 21.30 15.22
N ASP A 132 -0.25 21.88 16.34
CA ASP A 132 0.15 21.12 17.54
C ASP A 132 -1.04 20.34 18.12
N ASN A 133 -2.23 20.95 18.19
CA ASN A 133 -3.44 20.25 18.62
C ASN A 133 -3.86 19.18 17.61
N PHE A 134 -3.71 19.45 16.32
CA PHE A 134 -4.01 18.45 15.31
C PHE A 134 -3.03 17.27 15.36
N LEU A 135 -1.76 17.51 15.59
CA LEU A 135 -0.76 16.47 15.82
C LEU A 135 -1.06 15.65 17.10
N LYS A 136 -1.49 16.33 18.18
CA LYS A 136 -1.95 15.66 19.40
C LYS A 136 -3.18 14.79 19.16
N PHE A 137 -4.15 15.24 18.34
CA PHE A 137 -5.29 14.43 17.92
C PHE A 137 -4.84 13.14 17.21
N PHE A 138 -3.87 13.23 16.28
CA PHE A 138 -3.30 12.02 15.66
C PHE A 138 -2.75 11.06 16.71
N GLU A 139 -1.90 11.56 17.62
CA GLU A 139 -1.18 10.75 18.60
C GLU A 139 -2.11 10.11 19.62
N THR A 140 -3.07 10.87 20.17
CA THR A 140 -3.81 10.47 21.38
C THR A 140 -5.23 9.96 21.11
N GLU A 141 -5.78 10.22 19.93
CA GLU A 141 -7.15 9.84 19.59
C GLU A 141 -7.26 9.02 18.30
N LEU A 142 -6.72 9.53 17.19
CA LEU A 142 -6.87 8.88 15.88
C LEU A 142 -6.10 7.55 15.81
N MET A 143 -4.79 7.57 16.10
CA MET A 143 -3.96 6.35 16.04
C MET A 143 -4.47 5.26 16.98
N PRO A 144 -4.79 5.53 18.27
CA PRO A 144 -5.38 4.52 19.14
C PRO A 144 -6.70 3.95 18.63
N ALA A 145 -7.57 4.78 18.01
CA ALA A 145 -8.83 4.29 17.43
C ALA A 145 -8.58 3.34 16.25
N ILE A 146 -7.63 3.68 15.37
CA ILE A 146 -7.26 2.81 14.26
C ILE A 146 -6.60 1.51 14.76
N GLU A 147 -5.70 1.58 15.73
CA GLU A 147 -5.03 0.40 16.30
C GLU A 147 -5.97 -0.55 17.02
N LYS A 148 -7.06 -0.02 17.61
CA LYS A 148 -8.11 -0.82 18.25
C LYS A 148 -8.94 -1.61 17.25
N ASP A 149 -9.31 -0.99 16.13
CA ASP A 149 -10.33 -1.52 15.22
C ASP A 149 -9.74 -2.21 13.98
N TYR A 150 -8.43 -2.02 13.70
CA TYR A 150 -7.75 -2.55 12.52
C TYR A 150 -6.47 -3.30 12.87
N ARG A 151 -6.11 -4.26 12.03
CA ARG A 151 -4.88 -5.05 12.16
C ARG A 151 -3.71 -4.26 11.59
N VAL A 152 -3.01 -3.53 12.45
CA VAL A 152 -1.91 -2.63 12.08
C VAL A 152 -0.54 -3.15 12.47
N GLN A 153 0.47 -2.81 11.66
CA GLN A 153 1.89 -2.89 12.01
C GLN A 153 2.35 -1.55 12.64
N PRO A 154 3.45 -1.54 13.37
CA PRO A 154 3.93 -0.32 14.04
C PRO A 154 4.56 0.73 13.08
N TYR A 155 4.54 0.50 11.78
CA TYR A 155 5.10 1.42 10.78
C TYR A 155 4.04 2.39 10.28
N ARG A 156 4.27 3.69 10.52
CA ARG A 156 3.35 4.78 10.22
C ARG A 156 3.97 5.74 9.23
N ILE A 157 3.21 6.12 8.23
CA ILE A 157 3.58 7.09 7.19
C ILE A 157 2.62 8.27 7.31
N LEU A 158 3.11 9.51 7.20
CA LEU A 158 2.29 10.72 7.09
C LEU A 158 2.47 11.34 5.70
N ALA A 159 1.37 11.55 4.98
CA ALA A 159 1.37 12.25 3.70
C ALA A 159 0.51 13.52 3.78
N GLY A 160 0.96 14.59 3.13
CA GLY A 160 0.20 15.82 3.03
C GLY A 160 0.65 16.70 1.87
N HIS A 161 -0.31 17.48 1.36
CA HIS A 161 -0.13 18.39 0.24
C HIS A 161 -0.34 19.85 0.66
N SER A 162 0.46 20.76 0.16
CA SER A 162 0.35 22.19 0.41
C SER A 162 0.49 22.52 1.91
N LEU A 163 -0.56 23.05 2.58
CA LEU A 163 -0.58 23.16 4.04
C LEU A 163 -0.45 21.80 4.74
N GLY A 164 -0.96 20.71 4.12
CA GLY A 164 -0.72 19.33 4.61
C GLY A 164 0.74 18.92 4.50
N GLY A 165 1.45 19.37 3.47
CA GLY A 165 2.91 19.20 3.34
C GLY A 165 3.68 19.99 4.41
N LEU A 166 3.25 21.22 4.69
CA LEU A 166 3.74 22.03 5.82
C LEU A 166 3.54 21.29 7.15
N PHE A 167 2.33 20.73 7.37
CA PHE A 167 2.03 19.93 8.56
C PHE A 167 2.91 18.68 8.66
N ALA A 168 3.20 18.00 7.54
CA ALA A 168 4.08 16.83 7.55
C ALA A 168 5.51 17.20 7.99
N ILE A 169 6.06 18.31 7.51
CA ILE A 169 7.37 18.82 7.97
C ILE A 169 7.30 19.22 9.45
N HIS A 170 6.24 19.94 9.87
CA HIS A 170 6.03 20.33 11.26
C HIS A 170 5.96 19.07 12.17
N ALA A 171 5.22 18.05 11.79
CA ALA A 171 5.12 16.81 12.56
C ALA A 171 6.48 16.11 12.71
N MET A 172 7.29 16.08 11.63
CA MET A 172 8.62 15.47 11.64
C MET A 172 9.56 16.13 12.66
N ILE A 173 9.55 17.46 12.74
CA ILE A 173 10.48 18.20 13.59
C ILE A 173 9.95 18.36 15.04
N SER A 174 8.62 18.37 15.24
CA SER A 174 8.01 18.58 16.55
C SER A 174 7.84 17.29 17.35
N LYS A 175 7.59 16.17 16.68
CA LYS A 175 7.41 14.83 17.27
C LYS A 175 8.19 13.78 16.49
N PRO A 176 9.55 13.82 16.51
CA PRO A 176 10.37 12.83 15.84
C PRO A 176 10.04 11.42 16.36
N GLY A 177 9.76 10.48 15.46
CA GLY A 177 9.40 9.10 15.82
C GLY A 177 7.90 8.83 15.97
N LEU A 178 7.03 9.83 15.91
CA LEU A 178 5.58 9.59 15.84
C LEU A 178 5.21 8.88 14.52
N PHE A 179 5.88 9.24 13.44
CA PHE A 179 5.81 8.57 12.15
C PHE A 179 7.20 8.11 11.70
N ASN A 180 7.25 6.99 11.00
CA ASN A 180 8.49 6.43 10.46
C ASN A 180 8.88 7.03 9.10
N SER A 181 7.89 7.58 8.39
CA SER A 181 8.11 8.19 7.08
C SER A 181 7.14 9.32 6.80
N TYR A 182 7.59 10.24 5.95
CA TYR A 182 6.84 11.43 5.57
C TYR A 182 6.86 11.61 4.05
N ILE A 183 5.71 12.01 3.49
CA ILE A 183 5.55 12.47 2.10
C ILE A 183 5.01 13.90 2.16
N ALA A 184 5.89 14.87 1.93
CA ALA A 184 5.56 16.29 1.95
C ALA A 184 5.49 16.83 0.52
N VAL A 185 4.27 17.02 0.00
CA VAL A 185 4.02 17.45 -1.37
C VAL A 185 3.79 18.95 -1.41
N SER A 186 4.55 19.66 -2.22
CA SER A 186 4.48 21.13 -2.38
C SER A 186 4.28 21.84 -1.04
N PRO A 187 5.13 21.57 -0.02
CA PRO A 187 4.91 22.05 1.33
C PRO A 187 4.93 23.58 1.38
N SER A 188 3.87 24.17 1.95
CA SER A 188 3.71 25.63 2.07
C SER A 188 4.67 26.26 3.10
N LEU A 189 5.99 26.05 2.92
CA LEU A 189 7.02 26.47 3.87
C LEU A 189 7.26 27.98 3.90
N GLN A 190 6.70 28.73 2.95
CA GLN A 190 6.67 30.20 2.96
C GLN A 190 5.72 30.77 4.02
N TRP A 191 4.85 29.94 4.64
CA TRP A 191 3.88 30.35 5.66
C TRP A 191 4.55 31.15 6.77
N GLU A 192 3.94 32.29 7.13
CA GLU A 192 4.33 33.18 8.22
C GLU A 192 5.87 33.42 8.27
N ASN A 193 6.39 34.09 7.24
CA ASN A 193 7.81 34.42 7.10
C ASN A 193 8.76 33.21 7.22
N ARG A 194 8.33 32.05 6.69
CA ARG A 194 9.12 30.81 6.68
C ARG A 194 9.44 30.26 8.07
N GLU A 195 8.54 30.46 9.06
CA GLU A 195 8.77 30.05 10.45
C GLU A 195 9.07 28.55 10.56
N ALA A 196 8.22 27.70 9.96
CA ALA A 196 8.41 26.27 9.99
C ALA A 196 9.67 25.82 9.23
N LEU A 197 10.06 26.50 8.15
CA LEU A 197 11.31 26.25 7.44
C LEU A 197 12.53 26.52 8.32
N LYS A 198 12.57 27.66 8.99
CA LYS A 198 13.67 28.02 9.92
C LYS A 198 13.82 26.98 11.02
N ARG A 199 12.70 26.53 11.60
CA ARG A 199 12.71 25.45 12.60
C ARG A 199 13.21 24.13 12.04
N ALA A 200 12.83 23.81 10.78
CA ALA A 200 13.31 22.60 10.10
C ALA A 200 14.83 22.68 9.84
N GLU A 201 15.34 23.82 9.39
CA GLU A 201 16.78 24.06 9.19
C GLU A 201 17.56 23.89 10.48
N ASP A 202 17.08 24.48 11.60
CA ASP A 202 17.71 24.34 12.93
C ASP A 202 17.66 22.90 13.42
N PHE A 203 16.53 22.21 13.24
CA PHE A 203 16.38 20.81 13.61
C PHE A 203 17.37 19.91 12.83
N LEU A 204 17.41 20.05 11.51
CA LEU A 204 18.27 19.25 10.63
C LEU A 204 19.76 19.49 10.94
N LYS A 205 20.16 20.70 11.33
CA LYS A 205 21.52 21.04 11.74
C LYS A 205 21.94 20.38 13.05
N ASN A 206 21.03 20.24 13.99
CA ASN A 206 21.31 19.82 15.37
C ASN A 206 21.03 18.34 15.63
N GLN A 207 20.18 17.70 14.80
CA GLN A 207 19.82 16.29 14.97
C GLN A 207 20.97 15.38 14.55
N LYS A 208 21.27 14.36 15.38
CA LYS A 208 22.39 13.42 15.14
C LYS A 208 21.95 12.07 14.59
N GLU A 209 20.78 11.58 14.99
CA GLU A 209 20.27 10.28 14.60
C GLU A 209 18.73 10.33 14.51
N MET A 210 18.16 9.80 13.45
CA MET A 210 16.70 9.77 13.25
C MET A 210 16.33 8.68 12.26
N LYS A 211 15.68 7.61 12.72
CA LYS A 211 15.24 6.51 11.84
C LYS A 211 13.95 6.90 11.12
N VAL A 212 14.09 7.76 10.11
CA VAL A 212 12.97 8.33 9.34
C VAL A 212 13.31 8.37 7.86
N THR A 213 12.30 8.22 7.01
CA THR A 213 12.40 8.48 5.57
C THR A 213 11.54 9.69 5.21
N LEU A 214 12.13 10.73 4.63
CA LEU A 214 11.43 11.90 4.09
C LEU A 214 11.46 11.88 2.56
N TYR A 215 10.29 11.94 1.94
CA TYR A 215 10.17 12.32 0.54
C TYR A 215 9.48 13.68 0.46
N ALA A 216 10.14 14.66 -0.14
CA ALA A 216 9.59 15.97 -0.41
C ALA A 216 9.53 16.21 -1.91
N SER A 217 8.50 16.85 -2.40
CA SER A 217 8.34 17.16 -3.82
C SER A 217 7.65 18.48 -4.05
N ILE A 218 7.85 19.04 -5.24
CA ILE A 218 7.19 20.27 -5.70
C ILE A 218 6.99 20.19 -7.22
N GLY A 219 5.92 20.82 -7.72
CA GLY A 219 5.71 21.05 -9.14
C GLY A 219 6.50 22.25 -9.67
N ASP A 220 6.11 22.75 -10.86
CA ASP A 220 6.56 24.05 -11.38
C ASP A 220 5.84 25.18 -10.64
N GLU A 221 6.41 25.56 -9.53
CA GLU A 221 5.85 26.55 -8.60
C GLU A 221 6.89 27.64 -8.31
N PRO A 222 6.90 28.72 -9.11
CA PRO A 222 7.83 29.84 -8.94
C PRO A 222 7.52 30.67 -7.69
N GLY A 223 8.44 31.56 -7.32
CA GLY A 223 8.30 32.50 -6.20
C GLY A 223 8.46 31.85 -4.82
N ALA A 224 7.80 32.38 -3.81
CA ALA A 224 8.07 32.10 -2.41
C ALA A 224 7.92 30.62 -2.01
N ILE A 225 7.00 29.88 -2.64
CA ILE A 225 6.82 28.44 -2.37
C ILE A 225 8.00 27.64 -2.92
N GLY A 226 8.39 27.88 -4.18
CA GLY A 226 9.54 27.24 -4.81
C GLY A 226 10.86 27.56 -4.12
N GLU A 227 11.09 28.84 -3.77
CA GLU A 227 12.26 29.28 -3.01
C GLU A 227 12.36 28.60 -1.64
N SER A 228 11.22 28.43 -0.95
CA SER A 228 11.17 27.76 0.35
C SER A 228 11.44 26.26 0.24
N PHE A 229 10.98 25.64 -0.84
CA PHE A 229 11.31 24.25 -1.13
C PHE A 229 12.80 24.05 -1.44
N ASP A 230 13.39 24.96 -2.23
CA ASP A 230 14.81 24.91 -2.55
C ASP A 230 15.68 25.10 -1.29
N ALA A 231 15.26 26.00 -0.38
CA ALA A 231 15.95 26.17 0.91
C ALA A 231 15.86 24.90 1.79
N LEU A 232 14.71 24.24 1.83
CA LEU A 232 14.58 22.93 2.52
C LEU A 232 15.52 21.89 1.88
N ARG A 233 15.54 21.79 0.56
CA ARG A 233 16.43 20.86 -0.17
C ARG A 233 17.90 21.14 0.13
N ASP A 234 18.29 22.41 0.19
CA ASP A 234 19.64 22.82 0.52
C ASP A 234 20.01 22.47 1.98
N ALA A 235 19.09 22.63 2.91
CA ALA A 235 19.28 22.20 4.31
C ALA A 235 19.44 20.68 4.40
N LEU A 236 18.59 19.92 3.70
CA LEU A 236 18.67 18.46 3.63
C LEU A 236 20.01 17.99 3.04
N SER A 237 20.52 18.67 2.01
CA SER A 237 21.81 18.31 1.37
C SER A 237 23.02 18.49 2.29
N LYS A 238 22.92 19.33 3.30
CA LYS A 238 23.97 19.63 4.29
C LYS A 238 23.88 18.77 5.54
N THR A 239 22.79 17.99 5.71
CA THR A 239 22.61 17.17 6.90
C THR A 239 23.41 15.87 6.84
N ASN A 240 23.90 15.42 7.99
CA ASN A 240 24.58 14.14 8.15
C ASN A 240 23.95 13.35 9.32
N ILE A 241 22.63 13.27 9.32
CA ILE A 241 21.85 12.58 10.36
C ILE A 241 21.93 11.08 10.08
N LYS A 242 22.39 10.32 11.08
CA LYS A 242 22.44 8.85 10.99
C LYS A 242 21.01 8.28 10.88
N ASP A 243 20.85 7.26 10.04
CA ASP A 243 19.60 6.55 9.78
C ASP A 243 18.46 7.43 9.21
N PHE A 244 18.77 8.62 8.71
CA PHE A 244 17.84 9.49 8.02
C PHE A 244 17.97 9.34 6.51
N ALA A 245 16.96 8.81 5.87
CA ALA A 245 16.86 8.73 4.42
C ALA A 245 15.98 9.86 3.88
N TRP A 246 16.41 10.56 2.83
CA TRP A 246 15.61 11.61 2.25
C TRP A 246 15.74 11.68 0.73
N GLN A 247 14.75 12.26 0.11
CA GLN A 247 14.76 12.66 -1.30
C GLN A 247 13.92 13.93 -1.45
N ALA A 248 14.44 14.92 -2.18
CA ALA A 248 13.69 16.11 -2.57
C ALA A 248 13.67 16.21 -4.10
N GLN A 249 12.48 16.30 -4.71
CA GLN A 249 12.29 16.22 -6.15
C GLN A 249 11.44 17.36 -6.68
N ARG A 250 11.90 18.02 -7.76
CA ARG A 250 11.08 18.93 -8.58
C ARG A 250 10.49 18.13 -9.75
N MET A 251 9.28 18.47 -10.13
CA MET A 251 8.53 17.90 -11.26
C MET A 251 8.01 19.05 -12.11
N ASP A 252 8.88 19.57 -12.99
CA ASP A 252 8.63 20.80 -13.76
C ASP A 252 7.53 20.65 -14.82
N ASP A 253 7.04 19.44 -15.04
CA ASP A 253 5.90 19.09 -15.88
C ASP A 253 4.57 18.99 -15.10
N GLU A 254 4.56 19.30 -13.80
CA GLU A 254 3.39 19.29 -12.92
C GLU A 254 3.16 20.66 -12.29
N ASP A 255 1.92 21.00 -12.01
CA ASP A 255 1.54 22.18 -11.22
C ASP A 255 1.28 21.82 -9.74
N HIS A 256 0.88 22.84 -8.94
CA HIS A 256 0.59 22.67 -7.52
C HIS A 256 -0.44 21.58 -7.20
N GLY A 257 -1.44 21.38 -8.06
CA GLY A 257 -2.50 20.40 -7.86
C GLY A 257 -2.17 19.04 -8.45
N SER A 258 -1.63 19.00 -9.66
CA SER A 258 -1.38 17.76 -10.41
C SER A 258 -0.21 16.96 -9.86
N VAL A 259 0.76 17.60 -9.21
CA VAL A 259 1.96 16.97 -8.64
C VAL A 259 1.67 15.89 -7.60
N VAL A 260 0.48 15.91 -6.97
CA VAL A 260 0.14 15.05 -5.82
C VAL A 260 0.16 13.58 -6.18
N LEU A 261 -0.44 13.18 -7.30
CA LEU A 261 -0.51 11.77 -7.72
C LEU A 261 0.89 11.17 -7.89
N ARG A 262 1.75 11.86 -8.65
CA ARG A 262 3.14 11.42 -8.87
C ARG A 262 3.96 11.44 -7.60
N SER A 263 3.71 12.41 -6.72
CA SER A 263 4.40 12.50 -5.43
C SER A 263 4.06 11.34 -4.51
N HIS A 264 2.80 10.91 -4.45
CA HIS A 264 2.44 9.70 -3.71
C HIS A 264 3.09 8.45 -4.31
N TYR A 265 3.12 8.32 -5.63
CA TYR A 265 3.81 7.22 -6.30
C TYR A 265 5.31 7.17 -5.97
N PHE A 266 6.03 8.27 -6.18
CA PHE A 266 7.48 8.31 -5.95
C PHE A 266 7.84 8.30 -4.46
N GLY A 267 7.03 8.94 -3.60
CA GLY A 267 7.21 8.92 -2.15
C GLY A 267 7.08 7.51 -1.58
N LEU A 268 6.06 6.76 -1.96
CA LEU A 268 5.91 5.36 -1.58
C LEU A 268 7.06 4.51 -2.14
N ARG A 269 7.48 4.74 -3.39
CA ARG A 269 8.64 4.06 -3.97
C ARG A 269 9.94 4.35 -3.22
N LYS A 270 10.12 5.57 -2.69
CA LYS A 270 11.29 5.94 -1.86
C LYS A 270 11.23 5.29 -0.49
N ILE A 271 10.07 5.29 0.17
CA ILE A 271 9.88 4.64 1.47
C ILE A 271 10.15 3.14 1.38
N TYR A 272 9.69 2.49 0.31
CA TYR A 272 9.87 1.06 0.05
C TYR A 272 11.02 0.79 -0.95
N GLU A 273 12.03 1.67 -0.99
CA GLU A 273 13.25 1.42 -1.74
C GLU A 273 13.84 0.06 -1.30
N ASP A 274 14.30 -0.72 -2.25
CA ASP A 274 14.79 -2.08 -2.04
C ASP A 274 13.74 -3.10 -1.51
N TRP A 275 12.43 -2.81 -1.62
CA TRP A 275 11.39 -3.77 -1.23
C TRP A 275 11.52 -5.12 -1.94
N ARG A 276 11.96 -5.12 -3.19
CA ARG A 276 12.20 -6.33 -3.97
C ARG A 276 13.52 -6.98 -3.62
N ALA A 277 13.51 -8.31 -3.47
CA ALA A 277 14.74 -9.07 -3.37
C ALA A 277 15.63 -8.85 -4.60
N PRO A 278 16.95 -8.64 -4.40
CA PRO A 278 17.88 -8.35 -5.49
C PRO A 278 18.03 -9.56 -6.42
N ARG A 279 18.15 -9.25 -7.70
CA ARG A 279 18.37 -10.24 -8.75
C ARG A 279 19.70 -9.98 -9.44
N ASP A 280 20.33 -11.04 -9.87
CA ASP A 280 21.45 -10.95 -10.78
C ASP A 280 20.99 -10.34 -12.12
N PRO A 281 21.62 -9.26 -12.59
CA PRO A 281 21.15 -8.54 -13.78
C PRO A 281 21.26 -9.37 -15.07
N GLN A 282 22.17 -10.33 -15.14
CA GLN A 282 22.42 -11.12 -16.34
C GLN A 282 21.51 -12.35 -16.42
N SER A 283 21.36 -13.09 -15.31
CA SER A 283 20.59 -14.32 -15.29
C SER A 283 19.16 -14.14 -14.80
N GLY A 284 18.80 -13.01 -14.19
CA GLY A 284 17.52 -12.77 -13.54
C GLY A 284 17.30 -13.63 -12.28
N ALA A 285 18.29 -14.41 -11.86
CA ALA A 285 18.22 -15.24 -10.67
C ALA A 285 18.24 -14.41 -9.39
N PHE A 286 17.65 -14.93 -8.31
CA PHE A 286 17.80 -14.30 -7.01
C PHE A 286 19.23 -14.42 -6.50
N ALA A 287 19.82 -13.29 -6.12
CA ALA A 287 21.18 -13.22 -5.62
C ALA A 287 21.32 -14.02 -4.33
N GLY A 288 22.22 -15.00 -4.31
CA GLY A 288 22.47 -15.88 -3.16
C GLY A 288 21.38 -16.94 -2.88
N GLY A 289 20.44 -17.17 -3.84
CA GLY A 289 19.38 -18.16 -3.70
C GLY A 289 18.47 -17.87 -2.53
N LEU A 290 17.88 -18.92 -1.90
CA LEU A 290 16.96 -18.79 -0.77
C LEU A 290 17.60 -18.06 0.42
N LYS A 291 18.86 -18.38 0.75
CA LYS A 291 19.59 -17.70 1.85
C LYS A 291 19.75 -16.20 1.60
N GLY A 292 20.02 -15.81 0.36
CA GLY A 292 20.13 -14.40 -0.02
C GLY A 292 18.80 -13.68 0.08
N VAL A 293 17.72 -14.31 -0.37
CA VAL A 293 16.35 -13.77 -0.26
C VAL A 293 15.94 -13.64 1.22
N ASP A 294 16.16 -14.65 2.04
CA ASP A 294 15.86 -14.60 3.49
C ASP A 294 16.66 -13.50 4.21
N ALA A 295 17.94 -13.36 3.90
CA ALA A 295 18.77 -12.28 4.46
C ALA A 295 18.26 -10.89 4.06
N HIS A 296 17.76 -10.75 2.83
CA HIS A 296 17.13 -9.51 2.35
C HIS A 296 15.86 -9.18 3.14
N TYR A 297 14.92 -10.12 3.28
CA TYR A 297 13.67 -9.91 4.04
C TYR A 297 13.91 -9.71 5.54
N LYS A 298 14.98 -10.31 6.09
CA LYS A 298 15.44 -9.99 7.46
C LYS A 298 15.86 -8.53 7.58
N LYS A 299 16.65 -7.99 6.64
CA LYS A 299 17.02 -6.56 6.62
C LYS A 299 15.80 -5.66 6.48
N LEU A 300 14.81 -6.03 5.66
CA LEU A 300 13.54 -5.30 5.57
C LEU A 300 12.82 -5.30 6.92
N SER A 301 12.76 -6.44 7.63
CA SER A 301 12.16 -6.54 8.96
C SER A 301 12.84 -5.60 9.97
N GLU A 302 14.17 -5.54 9.96
CA GLU A 302 14.96 -4.63 10.80
C GLU A 302 14.71 -3.16 10.44
N ARG A 303 14.64 -2.85 9.13
CA ARG A 303 14.35 -1.50 8.62
C ARG A 303 12.97 -1.01 9.02
N PHE A 304 11.94 -1.84 8.82
CA PHE A 304 10.54 -1.47 9.05
C PHE A 304 10.09 -1.67 10.50
N GLY A 305 10.88 -2.39 11.33
CA GLY A 305 10.57 -2.63 12.75
C GLY A 305 9.44 -3.62 13.00
N TYR A 306 9.11 -4.44 11.99
CA TYR A 306 8.16 -5.55 12.11
C TYR A 306 8.56 -6.72 11.20
N SER A 307 8.04 -7.90 11.47
CA SER A 307 8.36 -9.09 10.66
C SER A 307 7.84 -8.96 9.24
N VAL A 308 8.73 -8.97 8.27
CA VAL A 308 8.45 -9.05 6.83
C VAL A 308 8.94 -10.43 6.37
N PRO A 309 8.09 -11.46 6.36
CA PRO A 309 8.52 -12.81 5.95
C PRO A 309 8.84 -12.82 4.44
N THR A 310 9.74 -13.73 4.05
CA THR A 310 9.98 -14.02 2.63
C THR A 310 8.68 -14.53 2.00
N PRO A 311 8.11 -13.86 0.99
CA PRO A 311 6.82 -14.24 0.42
C PRO A 311 6.83 -15.63 -0.23
N GLU A 312 5.72 -16.35 -0.06
CA GLU A 312 5.50 -17.69 -0.66
C GLU A 312 5.84 -17.73 -2.15
N ASN A 313 5.32 -16.77 -2.89
CA ASN A 313 5.51 -16.70 -4.35
C ASN A 313 6.98 -16.50 -4.76
N LEU A 314 7.81 -15.86 -3.95
CA LEU A 314 9.24 -15.72 -4.23
C LEU A 314 9.99 -17.03 -3.99
N ILE A 315 9.68 -17.74 -2.91
CA ILE A 315 10.24 -19.08 -2.65
C ILE A 315 9.82 -20.02 -3.77
N ASN A 316 8.55 -19.96 -4.16
CA ASN A 316 8.01 -20.75 -5.26
C ASN A 316 8.73 -20.47 -6.59
N GLN A 317 8.93 -19.19 -6.91
CA GLN A 317 9.66 -18.76 -8.11
C GLN A 317 11.12 -19.25 -8.11
N LEU A 318 11.79 -19.24 -6.96
CA LEU A 318 13.14 -19.75 -6.83
C LEU A 318 13.18 -21.26 -7.10
N GLY A 319 12.24 -22.02 -6.54
CA GLY A 319 12.13 -23.46 -6.81
C GLY A 319 11.95 -23.76 -8.30
N TYR A 320 11.07 -23.02 -8.98
CA TYR A 320 10.90 -23.18 -10.43
C TYR A 320 12.11 -22.73 -11.27
N GLN A 321 12.86 -21.74 -10.83
CA GLN A 321 14.13 -21.39 -11.47
C GLN A 321 15.16 -22.53 -11.40
N LEU A 322 15.22 -23.22 -10.28
CA LEU A 322 16.08 -24.40 -10.11
C LEU A 322 15.60 -25.58 -10.97
N LEU A 323 14.30 -25.87 -11.00
CA LEU A 323 13.72 -26.88 -11.88
C LEU A 323 14.01 -26.62 -13.36
N GLY A 324 13.89 -25.35 -13.79
CA GLY A 324 14.19 -24.96 -15.18
C GLY A 324 15.66 -25.12 -15.57
N ARG A 325 16.57 -25.24 -14.58
CA ARG A 325 18.00 -25.54 -14.77
C ARG A 325 18.36 -27.00 -14.61
N GLY A 326 17.36 -27.87 -14.42
CA GLY A 326 17.59 -29.31 -14.17
C GLY A 326 18.06 -29.65 -12.75
N GLN A 327 18.03 -28.70 -11.82
CA GLN A 327 18.46 -28.85 -10.43
C GLN A 327 17.28 -29.30 -9.56
N ALA A 328 16.76 -30.50 -9.81
CA ALA A 328 15.53 -31.00 -9.18
C ALA A 328 15.67 -31.19 -7.67
N ASP A 329 16.79 -31.71 -7.20
CA ASP A 329 16.98 -31.97 -5.76
C ASP A 329 17.06 -30.66 -4.96
N GLU A 330 17.76 -29.64 -5.45
CA GLU A 330 17.80 -28.32 -4.82
C GLU A 330 16.41 -27.62 -4.86
N ALA A 331 15.65 -27.80 -5.94
CA ALA A 331 14.30 -27.28 -6.04
C ALA A 331 13.37 -27.93 -5.01
N ILE A 332 13.48 -29.24 -4.80
CA ILE A 332 12.74 -29.98 -3.77
C ILE A 332 13.00 -29.39 -2.39
N GLU A 333 14.25 -29.11 -2.02
CA GLU A 333 14.57 -28.51 -0.71
C GLU A 333 13.98 -27.11 -0.55
N VAL A 334 13.99 -26.29 -1.62
CA VAL A 334 13.36 -24.98 -1.61
C VAL A 334 11.83 -25.09 -1.46
N PHE A 335 11.20 -25.99 -2.19
CA PHE A 335 9.74 -26.20 -2.08
C PHE A 335 9.33 -26.81 -0.75
N LYS A 336 10.13 -27.70 -0.14
CA LYS A 336 9.90 -28.19 1.24
C LYS A 336 9.88 -27.01 2.23
N THR A 337 10.86 -26.12 2.13
CA THR A 337 10.88 -24.91 2.97
C THR A 337 9.62 -24.05 2.75
N ASN A 338 9.10 -23.98 1.51
CA ASN A 338 7.88 -23.25 1.22
C ASN A 338 6.66 -23.91 1.90
N VAL A 339 6.54 -25.23 1.84
CA VAL A 339 5.50 -25.99 2.55
C VAL A 339 5.57 -25.78 4.07
N GLU A 340 6.77 -25.82 4.67
CA GLU A 340 6.96 -25.57 6.10
C GLU A 340 6.50 -24.17 6.53
N ARG A 341 6.77 -23.16 5.71
CA ARG A 341 6.42 -21.76 6.01
C ARG A 341 4.97 -21.42 5.72
N TYR A 342 4.37 -22.08 4.73
CA TYR A 342 3.02 -21.80 4.24
C TYR A 342 2.11 -23.04 4.17
N PRO A 343 1.98 -23.80 5.26
CA PRO A 343 1.30 -25.13 5.26
C PRO A 343 -0.21 -25.07 4.94
N ALA A 344 -0.82 -23.87 4.93
CA ALA A 344 -2.21 -23.67 4.56
C ALA A 344 -2.43 -23.37 3.06
N SER A 345 -1.35 -23.15 2.29
CA SER A 345 -1.43 -22.87 0.85
C SER A 345 -1.47 -24.17 0.04
N ALA A 346 -2.44 -24.29 -0.86
CA ALA A 346 -2.53 -25.42 -1.79
C ALA A 346 -1.37 -25.42 -2.80
N ASN A 347 -1.00 -24.22 -3.25
CA ASN A 347 0.02 -24.01 -4.27
C ASN A 347 1.41 -24.57 -3.87
N VAL A 348 1.79 -24.49 -2.59
CA VAL A 348 3.11 -24.98 -2.16
C VAL A 348 3.23 -26.49 -2.22
N TYR A 349 2.12 -27.21 -1.98
CA TYR A 349 2.07 -28.67 -2.11
C TYR A 349 2.07 -29.11 -3.57
N ASP A 350 1.33 -28.42 -4.44
CA ASP A 350 1.31 -28.68 -5.88
C ASP A 350 2.71 -28.48 -6.49
N SER A 351 3.39 -27.40 -6.13
CA SER A 351 4.75 -27.12 -6.61
C SER A 351 5.80 -28.14 -6.12
N LEU A 352 5.71 -28.58 -4.85
CA LEU A 352 6.59 -29.63 -4.33
C LEU A 352 6.30 -30.98 -5.01
N ALA A 353 5.02 -31.28 -5.25
CA ALA A 353 4.63 -32.48 -5.97
C ALA A 353 5.19 -32.50 -7.40
N GLU A 354 5.10 -31.39 -8.11
CA GLU A 354 5.68 -31.25 -9.46
C GLU A 354 7.20 -31.46 -9.44
N ALA A 355 7.89 -30.93 -8.44
CA ALA A 355 9.33 -31.15 -8.31
C ALA A 355 9.69 -32.63 -8.11
N TYR A 356 8.95 -33.35 -7.27
CA TYR A 356 9.13 -34.78 -7.10
C TYR A 356 8.79 -35.57 -8.37
N GLU A 357 7.71 -35.19 -9.06
CA GLU A 357 7.33 -35.86 -10.33
C GLU A 357 8.40 -35.66 -11.41
N ARG A 358 8.94 -34.45 -11.58
CA ARG A 358 10.05 -34.18 -12.50
C ARG A 358 11.35 -34.90 -12.11
N GLY A 359 11.55 -35.13 -10.82
CA GLY A 359 12.65 -35.95 -10.31
C GLY A 359 12.39 -37.45 -10.36
N GLY A 360 11.29 -37.92 -10.99
CA GLY A 360 10.95 -39.32 -11.13
C GLY A 360 10.43 -39.99 -9.84
N LYS A 361 10.17 -39.23 -8.77
CA LYS A 361 9.74 -39.70 -7.45
C LYS A 361 8.21 -39.64 -7.34
N ILE A 362 7.49 -40.36 -8.22
CA ILE A 362 6.02 -40.23 -8.38
C ILE A 362 5.26 -40.67 -7.12
N ASP A 363 5.78 -41.64 -6.39
CA ASP A 363 5.26 -42.11 -5.11
C ASP A 363 5.27 -41.04 -4.00
N LEU A 364 6.20 -40.07 -4.08
CA LEU A 364 6.25 -38.92 -3.18
C LEU A 364 5.41 -37.75 -3.69
N ALA A 365 5.16 -37.67 -5.00
CA ALA A 365 4.37 -36.58 -5.61
C ALA A 365 2.86 -36.73 -5.36
N GLU A 366 2.33 -37.97 -5.47
CA GLU A 366 0.89 -38.24 -5.39
C GLU A 366 0.23 -37.74 -4.10
N PRO A 367 0.74 -38.03 -2.87
CA PRO A 367 0.11 -37.56 -1.64
C PRO A 367 0.17 -36.03 -1.49
N LEU A 368 1.14 -35.37 -2.13
CA LEU A 368 1.22 -33.91 -2.11
C LEU A 368 0.21 -33.28 -3.06
N TYR A 369 0.01 -33.85 -4.25
CA TYR A 369 -1.09 -33.39 -5.15
C TYR A 369 -2.46 -33.62 -4.52
N ASP A 370 -2.65 -34.75 -3.77
CA ASP A 370 -3.89 -34.96 -3.01
C ASP A 370 -4.08 -33.89 -1.95
N ARG A 371 -3.03 -33.53 -1.21
CA ARG A 371 -3.08 -32.45 -0.24
C ARG A 371 -3.41 -31.10 -0.87
N ALA A 372 -2.81 -30.82 -2.05
CA ALA A 372 -3.08 -29.56 -2.79
C ALA A 372 -4.56 -29.46 -3.20
N GLN A 373 -5.17 -30.50 -3.77
CA GLN A 373 -6.58 -30.46 -4.15
C GLN A 373 -7.50 -30.33 -2.95
N ILE A 374 -7.21 -30.98 -1.82
CA ILE A 374 -7.99 -30.87 -0.58
C ILE A 374 -7.97 -29.42 -0.07
N LEU A 375 -6.78 -28.83 0.08
CA LEU A 375 -6.63 -27.46 0.52
C LEU A 375 -7.24 -26.45 -0.47
N GLY A 376 -7.04 -26.67 -1.78
CA GLY A 376 -7.62 -25.82 -2.82
C GLY A 376 -9.15 -25.79 -2.75
N LYS A 377 -9.78 -26.94 -2.51
CA LYS A 377 -11.23 -27.02 -2.29
C LYS A 377 -11.68 -26.33 -1.01
N GLN A 378 -10.96 -26.55 0.11
CA GLN A 378 -11.29 -25.96 1.42
C GLN A 378 -11.18 -24.44 1.40
N ASN A 379 -10.19 -23.90 0.69
CA ASN A 379 -9.89 -22.48 0.62
C ASN A 379 -10.64 -21.75 -0.51
N ASN A 380 -11.47 -22.44 -1.30
CA ASN A 380 -12.08 -21.92 -2.53
C ASN A 380 -11.03 -21.29 -3.48
N ASP A 381 -9.86 -21.95 -3.59
CA ASP A 381 -8.74 -21.46 -4.40
C ASP A 381 -9.14 -21.45 -5.89
N PRO A 382 -8.91 -20.34 -6.63
CA PRO A 382 -9.24 -20.26 -8.05
C PRO A 382 -8.53 -21.32 -8.91
N ASN A 383 -7.38 -21.84 -8.43
CA ASN A 383 -6.62 -22.89 -9.11
C ASN A 383 -7.04 -24.33 -8.71
N PHE A 384 -8.11 -24.48 -7.93
CA PHE A 384 -8.56 -25.81 -7.48
C PHE A 384 -8.71 -26.83 -8.62
N ALA A 385 -9.22 -26.41 -9.77
CA ALA A 385 -9.37 -27.29 -10.94
C ALA A 385 -8.03 -27.83 -11.44
N ILE A 386 -6.96 -27.05 -11.36
CA ILE A 386 -5.59 -27.44 -11.74
C ILE A 386 -5.06 -28.47 -10.76
N TYR A 387 -5.15 -28.21 -9.45
CA TYR A 387 -4.69 -29.13 -8.41
C TYR A 387 -5.38 -30.49 -8.51
N LYS A 388 -6.71 -30.48 -8.73
CA LYS A 388 -7.49 -31.70 -8.94
C LYS A 388 -7.03 -32.50 -10.18
N ALA A 389 -6.82 -31.82 -11.30
CA ALA A 389 -6.36 -32.45 -12.54
C ALA A 389 -4.96 -33.06 -12.39
N ASN A 390 -4.04 -32.37 -11.69
CA ASN A 390 -2.70 -32.90 -11.39
C ASN A 390 -2.77 -34.16 -10.54
N TYR A 391 -3.59 -34.17 -9.49
CA TYR A 391 -3.81 -35.34 -8.66
C TYR A 391 -4.37 -36.51 -9.48
N GLU A 392 -5.47 -36.31 -10.23
CA GLU A 392 -6.10 -37.40 -11.00
C GLU A 392 -5.14 -38.00 -12.02
N ARG A 393 -4.34 -37.19 -12.69
CA ARG A 393 -3.32 -37.62 -13.66
C ARG A 393 -2.26 -38.50 -13.01
N VAL A 394 -1.69 -38.05 -11.88
CA VAL A 394 -0.57 -38.78 -11.23
C VAL A 394 -1.07 -40.03 -10.52
N HIS A 395 -2.26 -39.99 -9.91
CA HIS A 395 -2.90 -41.13 -9.28
C HIS A 395 -3.19 -42.25 -10.29
N ALA A 396 -3.69 -41.94 -11.49
CA ALA A 396 -3.89 -42.92 -12.57
C ALA A 396 -2.57 -43.57 -13.00
N LYS A 397 -1.51 -42.77 -13.23
CA LYS A 397 -0.19 -43.25 -13.61
C LYS A 397 0.42 -44.18 -12.56
N LEU A 398 0.24 -43.88 -11.28
CA LEU A 398 0.74 -44.72 -10.19
C LEU A 398 0.02 -46.06 -10.15
N LYS A 399 -1.30 -46.10 -10.34
CA LYS A 399 -2.10 -47.34 -10.43
C LYS A 399 -1.66 -48.24 -11.59
N GLU A 400 -1.45 -47.65 -12.77
CA GLU A 400 -0.97 -48.41 -13.93
C GLU A 400 0.40 -49.03 -13.67
N THR A 401 1.33 -48.25 -13.07
CA THR A 401 2.68 -48.74 -12.73
C THR A 401 2.63 -49.88 -11.73
N GLN A 402 1.72 -49.82 -10.74
CA GLN A 402 1.56 -50.89 -9.74
C GLN A 402 0.89 -52.14 -10.32
N ALA A 403 -0.04 -51.98 -11.29
CA ALA A 403 -0.65 -53.11 -12.00
C ALA A 403 0.36 -53.86 -12.85
N THR A 404 1.24 -53.14 -13.56
CA THR A 404 2.29 -53.73 -14.40
C THR A 404 3.38 -54.47 -13.59
N LYS A 405 3.67 -54.03 -12.37
CA LYS A 405 4.63 -54.72 -11.48
C LYS A 405 4.09 -56.00 -10.84
N LYS A 406 2.77 -56.23 -10.87
CA LYS A 406 2.10 -57.43 -10.33
C LYS A 406 1.87 -58.53 -11.38
N GLN A 407 2.10 -58.22 -12.65
CA GLN A 407 2.16 -59.18 -13.78
C GLN A 407 3.60 -59.64 -14.04
#